data_2f910d42591ff3f42adf2fbdf27c026c
#
_entry.id   2f910d42591ff3f42adf2fbdf27c026c
#
_cell.length_a   1.000
_cell.length_b   1.000
_cell.length_c   1.000
_cell.angle_alpha   90.00
_cell.angle_beta   90.00
_cell.angle_gamma   90.00
#
_symmetry.space_group_name_H-M   'P 1'
#
loop_
_entity.id
_entity.type
_entity.pdbx_description
1 polymer ?
#
loop_
_entity_poly.entity_id
_entity_poly.type
_entity_poly.pdbx_seq_one_letter_code
_entity_poly.pdbx_strand_id
1 'polypeptide(L)'
;MPTEFPYATHLDVKYPPLEVVDMPSLIDAVRDKWYNQTLARVNDSVVRLGVVQGEYHWHKHDDLDEFFYVVEGKFIIDLPERTVELAERQGFVVPRGIVHRTRAVDRAVILMVEGAAIVPTGD
;
A
#
# COMPACT_ATOMS: atom_id res chain seq x y z
N MET A 1 23.34 12.44 -2.69
CA MET A 1 22.41 12.57 -1.58
C MET A 1 21.31 11.52 -1.64
N PRO A 2 21.23 10.63 -0.72
CA PRO A 2 20.10 9.74 -0.72
C PRO A 2 18.82 10.52 -0.47
N THR A 3 17.75 10.13 -1.15
CA THR A 3 16.44 10.70 -0.94
C THR A 3 15.73 9.86 0.10
N GLU A 4 15.29 10.49 1.17
CA GLU A 4 14.51 9.83 2.19
C GLU A 4 13.04 10.20 2.01
N PHE A 5 12.18 9.20 2.08
CA PHE A 5 10.74 9.42 2.05
C PHE A 5 10.19 9.35 3.47
N PRO A 6 9.19 10.19 3.80
CA PRO A 6 8.65 10.25 5.17
C PRO A 6 7.67 9.12 5.48
N TYR A 7 7.95 7.92 4.99
CA TYR A 7 7.08 6.77 5.16
C TYR A 7 7.79 5.70 5.99
N ALA A 8 7.06 5.12 6.94
CA ALA A 8 7.54 3.96 7.70
C ALA A 8 7.25 2.71 6.87
N THR A 9 8.25 2.21 6.15
CA THR A 9 8.10 1.09 5.24
C THR A 9 8.88 -0.12 5.76
N HIS A 10 8.17 -1.21 5.99
CA HIS A 10 8.73 -2.45 6.51
C HIS A 10 8.47 -3.57 5.50
N LEU A 11 9.52 -4.06 4.87
CA LEU A 11 9.44 -5.06 3.80
C LEU A 11 9.55 -6.50 4.30
N ASP A 12 9.96 -6.69 5.55
CA ASP A 12 10.01 -8.01 6.15
C ASP A 12 8.61 -8.60 6.28
N VAL A 13 8.49 -9.90 6.04
CA VAL A 13 7.21 -10.61 6.18
C VAL A 13 6.89 -10.76 7.66
N LYS A 14 5.82 -10.11 8.11
CA LYS A 14 5.43 -10.10 9.52
C LYS A 14 4.92 -11.47 9.99
N TYR A 15 4.14 -12.13 9.16
CA TYR A 15 3.48 -13.38 9.54
C TYR A 15 3.95 -14.50 8.63
N PRO A 16 4.78 -15.43 9.13
CA PRO A 16 5.21 -16.58 8.34
C PRO A 16 4.06 -17.55 8.08
N PRO A 17 4.25 -18.53 7.19
CA PRO A 17 3.20 -19.52 6.93
C PRO A 17 2.72 -20.19 8.21
N LEU A 18 1.45 -20.56 8.24
CA LEU A 18 0.77 -21.26 9.35
C LEU A 18 0.51 -20.38 10.57
N GLU A 19 0.79 -19.08 10.50
CA GLU A 19 0.42 -18.13 11.55
C GLU A 19 -0.74 -17.26 11.11
N VAL A 20 -1.56 -16.87 12.07
CA VAL A 20 -2.71 -16.00 11.80
C VAL A 20 -2.23 -14.57 11.58
N VAL A 21 -2.64 -13.97 10.49
CA VAL A 21 -2.43 -12.54 10.25
C VAL A 21 -3.43 -11.77 11.10
N ASP A 22 -2.94 -11.00 12.06
CA ASP A 22 -3.77 -10.24 12.98
C ASP A 22 -3.65 -8.75 12.70
N MET A 23 -4.50 -8.25 11.81
CA MET A 23 -4.48 -6.85 11.43
C MET A 23 -4.89 -5.89 12.56
N PRO A 24 -5.93 -6.17 13.35
CA PRO A 24 -6.33 -5.24 14.41
C PRO A 24 -5.21 -4.89 15.38
N SER A 25 -4.47 -5.87 15.89
CA SER A 25 -3.37 -5.58 16.83
C SER A 25 -2.27 -4.76 16.16
N LEU A 26 -1.98 -5.04 14.90
CA LEU A 26 -0.95 -4.30 14.18
C LEU A 26 -1.39 -2.85 13.93
N ILE A 27 -2.62 -2.66 13.47
CA ILE A 27 -3.19 -1.33 13.20
C ILE A 27 -3.22 -0.49 14.48
N ASP A 28 -3.61 -1.07 15.59
CA ASP A 28 -3.70 -0.37 16.88
C ASP A 28 -2.34 0.14 17.36
N ALA A 29 -1.26 -0.51 16.95
CA ALA A 29 0.09 -0.14 17.35
C ALA A 29 0.70 0.95 16.45
N VAL A 30 0.11 1.23 15.28
CA VAL A 30 0.67 2.20 14.33
C VAL A 30 0.44 3.63 14.82
N ARG A 31 1.52 4.42 14.83
CA ARG A 31 1.48 5.85 15.19
C ARG A 31 1.93 6.74 14.05
N ASP A 32 2.53 6.16 13.01
CA ASP A 32 3.00 6.90 11.84
C ASP A 32 1.83 7.36 10.99
N LYS A 33 2.00 8.48 10.29
CA LYS A 33 0.99 8.95 9.34
C LYS A 33 0.96 8.11 8.08
N TRP A 34 2.10 7.54 7.69
CA TRP A 34 2.16 6.66 6.54
C TRP A 34 2.99 5.42 6.90
N TYR A 35 2.31 4.30 7.07
CA TYR A 35 2.91 3.05 7.50
C TYR A 35 2.59 1.95 6.50
N ASN A 36 3.60 1.21 6.09
CA ASN A 36 3.49 0.10 5.15
C ASN A 36 4.25 -1.09 5.72
N GLN A 37 3.56 -2.21 5.86
CA GLN A 37 4.14 -3.44 6.39
C GLN A 37 3.74 -4.62 5.52
N THR A 38 4.71 -5.39 5.04
CA THR A 38 4.43 -6.67 4.39
C THR A 38 3.90 -7.64 5.43
N LEU A 39 2.70 -8.16 5.20
CA LEU A 39 2.02 -9.06 6.13
C LEU A 39 2.38 -10.51 5.87
N ALA A 40 2.27 -10.94 4.62
CA ALA A 40 2.37 -12.35 4.24
C ALA A 40 2.84 -12.46 2.81
N ARG A 41 3.40 -13.61 2.47
CA ARG A 41 3.82 -13.92 1.12
C ARG A 41 3.06 -15.14 0.60
N VAL A 42 2.60 -15.06 -0.64
CA VAL A 42 1.96 -16.17 -1.35
C VAL A 42 2.67 -16.33 -2.69
N ASN A 43 3.46 -17.38 -2.84
CA ASN A 43 4.33 -17.57 -4.00
C ASN A 43 5.19 -16.32 -4.26
N ASP A 44 5.10 -15.72 -5.44
CA ASP A 44 5.86 -14.51 -5.78
C ASP A 44 5.12 -13.21 -5.46
N SER A 45 3.97 -13.31 -4.80
CA SER A 45 3.16 -12.16 -4.41
C SER A 45 3.22 -11.94 -2.91
N VAL A 46 3.01 -10.69 -2.52
CA VAL A 46 2.91 -10.31 -1.11
C VAL A 46 1.61 -9.56 -0.87
N VAL A 47 1.13 -9.65 0.37
CA VAL A 47 0.04 -8.84 0.87
C VAL A 47 0.65 -7.83 1.83
N ARG A 48 0.42 -6.56 1.58
CA ARG A 48 0.92 -5.45 2.40
C ARG A 48 -0.22 -4.68 3.02
N LEU A 49 0.02 -4.24 4.24
CA LEU A 49 -0.90 -3.35 4.97
C LEU A 49 -0.40 -1.92 4.84
N GLY A 50 -1.31 -1.01 4.49
CA GLY A 50 -1.06 0.42 4.57
C GLY A 50 -1.99 1.04 5.61
N VAL A 51 -1.42 1.80 6.54
CA VAL A 51 -2.19 2.65 7.45
C VAL A 51 -1.72 4.06 7.15
N VAL A 52 -2.57 4.84 6.49
CA VAL A 52 -2.09 6.01 5.75
C VAL A 52 -2.95 7.25 5.98
N GLN A 53 -2.28 8.40 5.99
CA GLN A 53 -2.92 9.71 5.99
C GLN A 53 -1.96 10.69 5.33
N GLY A 54 -2.47 11.54 4.45
CA GLY A 54 -1.65 12.46 3.68
C GLY A 54 -1.42 11.95 2.27
N GLU A 55 -0.31 12.31 1.68
CA GLU A 55 -0.01 12.03 0.29
C GLU A 55 1.27 11.23 0.13
N TYR A 56 1.20 10.23 -0.74
CA TYR A 56 2.39 9.57 -1.26
C TYR A 56 2.88 10.35 -2.48
N HIS A 57 4.11 10.12 -2.92
CA HIS A 57 4.63 10.80 -4.12
C HIS A 57 4.16 10.12 -5.40
N TRP A 58 4.21 10.83 -6.51
CA TRP A 58 3.95 10.26 -7.84
C TRP A 58 5.05 9.26 -8.17
N HIS A 59 4.66 8.06 -8.61
CA HIS A 59 5.59 6.99 -8.98
C HIS A 59 4.92 5.98 -9.90
N LYS A 60 5.70 5.02 -10.37
CA LYS A 60 5.22 3.91 -11.18
C LYS A 60 6.00 2.65 -10.86
N HIS A 61 5.47 1.52 -11.27
CA HIS A 61 6.16 0.22 -11.24
C HIS A 61 6.22 -0.29 -12.67
N ASP A 62 7.42 -0.54 -13.19
CA ASP A 62 7.61 -0.79 -14.62
C ASP A 62 7.10 -2.16 -15.06
N ASP A 63 7.22 -3.17 -14.22
CA ASP A 63 7.05 -4.55 -14.62
C ASP A 63 5.89 -5.29 -13.97
N LEU A 64 5.26 -4.72 -12.97
CA LEU A 64 4.27 -5.41 -12.14
C LEU A 64 3.05 -4.54 -11.90
N ASP A 65 1.89 -5.20 -11.86
CA ASP A 65 0.63 -4.57 -11.48
C ASP A 65 0.55 -4.46 -9.97
N GLU A 66 -0.29 -3.55 -9.48
CA GLU A 66 -0.50 -3.36 -8.05
C GLU A 66 -2.00 -3.27 -7.76
N PHE A 67 -2.49 -4.09 -6.82
CA PHE A 67 -3.88 -4.07 -6.39
C PHE A 67 -4.01 -3.36 -5.05
N PHE A 68 -4.99 -2.46 -4.97
CA PHE A 68 -5.34 -1.75 -3.74
C PHE A 68 -6.75 -2.15 -3.31
N TYR A 69 -6.94 -2.35 -2.02
CA TYR A 69 -8.24 -2.66 -1.43
C TYR A 69 -8.43 -1.90 -0.13
N VAL A 70 -9.55 -1.18 0.02
CA VAL A 70 -9.81 -0.37 1.20
C VAL A 70 -10.51 -1.20 2.27
N VAL A 71 -9.90 -1.30 3.43
CA VAL A 71 -10.47 -1.96 4.61
C VAL A 71 -11.30 -0.97 5.42
N GLU A 72 -10.72 0.20 5.71
CA GLU A 72 -11.37 1.26 6.48
C GLU A 72 -11.07 2.62 5.87
N GLY A 73 -12.06 3.51 5.89
CA GLY A 73 -11.89 4.88 5.45
C GLY A 73 -12.08 5.06 3.96
N LYS A 74 -11.44 6.08 3.41
CA LYS A 74 -11.49 6.41 2.00
C LYS A 74 -10.07 6.59 1.47
N PHE A 75 -9.80 6.02 0.31
CA PHE A 75 -8.50 6.06 -0.32
C PHE A 75 -8.61 6.62 -1.73
N ILE A 76 -7.67 7.46 -2.12
CA ILE A 76 -7.69 8.16 -3.40
C ILE A 76 -6.45 7.78 -4.19
N ILE A 77 -6.66 7.41 -5.45
CA ILE A 77 -5.59 7.13 -6.40
C ILE A 77 -5.68 8.16 -7.52
N ASP A 78 -4.68 9.03 -7.61
CA ASP A 78 -4.58 10.00 -8.70
C ASP A 78 -3.84 9.36 -9.86
N LEU A 79 -4.46 9.44 -11.04
CA LEU A 79 -3.88 9.02 -12.31
C LEU A 79 -3.64 10.28 -13.15
N PRO A 80 -2.84 10.19 -14.24
CA PRO A 80 -2.59 11.38 -15.05
C PRO A 80 -3.86 12.05 -15.59
N GLU A 81 -4.89 11.26 -15.89
CA GLU A 81 -6.10 11.77 -16.55
C GLU A 81 -7.33 11.84 -15.65
N ARG A 82 -7.28 11.20 -14.48
CA ARG A 82 -8.44 11.16 -13.58
C ARG A 82 -8.02 10.79 -12.16
N THR A 83 -8.91 11.04 -11.24
CA THR A 83 -8.80 10.65 -9.84
C THR A 83 -9.80 9.55 -9.55
N VAL A 84 -9.36 8.50 -8.87
CA VAL A 84 -10.20 7.38 -8.45
C VAL A 84 -10.37 7.43 -6.94
N GLU A 85 -11.61 7.53 -6.47
CA GLU A 85 -11.91 7.45 -5.05
C GLU A 85 -12.45 6.06 -4.72
N LEU A 86 -11.87 5.44 -3.69
CA LEU A 86 -12.28 4.13 -3.22
C LEU A 86 -12.89 4.28 -1.82
N ALA A 87 -14.09 3.77 -1.64
CA ALA A 87 -14.73 3.64 -0.34
C ALA A 87 -14.37 2.29 0.28
N GLU A 88 -14.78 2.07 1.52
CA GLU A 88 -14.57 0.79 2.20
C GLU A 88 -15.06 -0.38 1.35
N ARG A 89 -14.25 -1.42 1.31
CA ARG A 89 -14.53 -2.67 0.57
C ARG A 89 -14.54 -2.50 -0.95
N GLN A 90 -13.90 -1.46 -1.45
CA GLN A 90 -13.66 -1.29 -2.88
C GLN A 90 -12.18 -1.46 -3.18
N GLY A 91 -11.88 -1.95 -4.37
CA GLY A 91 -10.51 -2.16 -4.82
C GLY A 91 -10.28 -1.69 -6.23
N PHE A 92 -9.00 -1.60 -6.61
CA PHE A 92 -8.61 -1.08 -7.91
C PHE A 92 -7.21 -1.58 -8.27
N VAL A 93 -7.02 -1.99 -9.51
CA VAL A 93 -5.70 -2.40 -10.01
C VAL A 93 -5.07 -1.23 -10.76
N VAL A 94 -3.86 -0.84 -10.35
CA VAL A 94 -3.03 0.06 -11.15
C VAL A 94 -2.09 -0.81 -11.99
N PRO A 95 -2.26 -0.80 -13.33
CA PRO A 95 -1.39 -1.61 -14.18
C PRO A 95 0.06 -1.13 -14.17
N ARG A 96 0.97 -2.03 -14.50
CA ARG A 96 2.39 -1.69 -14.68
C ARG A 96 2.55 -0.51 -15.64
N GLY A 97 3.56 0.31 -15.38
CA GLY A 97 3.90 1.46 -16.21
C GLY A 97 3.02 2.69 -16.04
N ILE A 98 1.94 2.59 -15.26
CA ILE A 98 1.04 3.72 -15.04
C ILE A 98 1.52 4.57 -13.87
N VAL A 99 1.86 5.82 -14.14
CA VAL A 99 2.24 6.78 -13.11
C VAL A 99 1.01 7.09 -12.26
N HIS A 100 1.17 7.04 -10.96
CA HIS A 100 0.07 7.28 -10.03
C HIS A 100 0.56 7.85 -8.71
N ARG A 101 -0.37 8.42 -7.97
CA ARG A 101 -0.13 8.90 -6.62
C ARG A 101 -1.31 8.48 -5.75
N THR A 102 -1.03 7.98 -4.55
CA THR A 102 -2.05 7.61 -3.58
C THR A 102 -2.11 8.64 -2.47
N ARG A 103 -3.30 8.83 -1.90
CA ARG A 103 -3.50 9.77 -0.78
C ARG A 103 -4.76 9.44 0.00
N ALA A 104 -4.78 9.88 1.24
CA ALA A 104 -5.96 9.77 2.09
C ALA A 104 -6.07 11.07 2.90
N VAL A 105 -7.24 11.72 2.83
CA VAL A 105 -7.49 12.96 3.59
C VAL A 105 -7.52 12.64 5.08
N ASP A 106 -8.31 11.65 5.46
CA ASP A 106 -8.34 11.11 6.81
C ASP A 106 -7.65 9.76 6.84
N ARG A 107 -7.30 9.27 8.03
CA ARG A 107 -6.64 7.98 8.17
C ARG A 107 -7.44 6.89 7.49
N ALA A 108 -6.78 6.11 6.66
CA ALA A 108 -7.34 4.97 5.96
C ALA A 108 -6.50 3.73 6.19
N VAL A 109 -7.14 2.58 6.13
CA VAL A 109 -6.47 1.27 6.22
C VAL A 109 -6.71 0.55 4.91
N ILE A 110 -5.62 0.18 4.24
CA ILE A 110 -5.67 -0.48 2.94
C ILE A 110 -4.85 -1.75 2.94
N LEU A 111 -5.21 -2.67 2.05
CA LEU A 111 -4.37 -3.80 1.70
C LEU A 111 -3.88 -3.61 0.27
N MET A 112 -2.66 -4.04 0.02
CA MET A 112 -2.08 -4.08 -1.32
C MET A 112 -1.66 -5.51 -1.61
N VAL A 113 -1.98 -5.99 -2.80
CA VAL A 113 -1.50 -7.29 -3.29
C VAL A 113 -0.64 -7.01 -4.51
N GLU A 114 0.61 -7.42 -4.45
CA GLU A 114 1.58 -7.07 -5.47
C GLU A 114 2.73 -8.07 -5.50
N GLY A 115 3.53 -8.04 -6.56
CA GLY A 115 4.71 -8.88 -6.63
C GLY A 115 5.72 -8.55 -5.55
N ALA A 116 6.38 -9.56 -4.99
CA ALA A 116 7.37 -9.36 -3.93
C ALA A 116 8.54 -8.48 -4.38
N ALA A 117 8.79 -8.41 -5.68
CA ALA A 117 9.87 -7.60 -6.26
C ALA A 117 9.52 -6.10 -6.37
N ILE A 118 8.27 -5.71 -6.12
CA ILE A 118 7.88 -4.30 -6.20
C ILE A 118 8.62 -3.49 -5.14
N VAL A 119 9.19 -2.38 -5.59
CA VAL A 119 9.77 -1.35 -4.71
C VAL A 119 8.65 -0.36 -4.39
N PRO A 120 8.17 -0.28 -3.14
CA PRO A 120 6.98 0.53 -2.81
C PRO A 120 7.10 2.00 -3.23
N THR A 121 8.28 2.58 -3.18
CA THR A 121 8.50 3.99 -3.57
C THR A 121 8.60 4.20 -5.07
N GLY A 122 8.51 3.14 -5.88
CA GLY A 122 8.53 3.21 -7.34
C GLY A 122 9.88 2.91 -7.96
N ASP A 123 9.84 2.69 -9.24
CA ASP A 123 11.03 2.38 -10.06
C ASP A 123 11.66 3.65 -10.63
#